data_ff9a9b49c30c0c3979ca34d063a03d3f
#
_entry.id   ff9a9b49c30c0c3979ca34d063a03d3f
#
_cell.length_a   1.000
_cell.length_b   1.000
_cell.length_c   1.000
_cell.angle_alpha   90.00
_cell.angle_beta   90.00
_cell.angle_gamma   90.00
#
_symmetry.space_group_name_H-M   'P 1'
#
loop_
_entity.id
_entity.type
_entity.pdbx_description
1 polymer ?
#
loop_
_entity_poly.entity_id
_entity_poly.type
_entity_poly.pdbx_seq_one_letter_code
_entity_poly.pdbx_strand_id
1 'polypeptide(L)'
;MSRKVLVVDDEKLIIKGIRYSLEQDDMEVDCAYDGEEALEMAKRKNYDIILLDVMLPKCDGFEVCRQIREFSDVPIIMLTAKGEDMDKILGL
;
A
#
# COMPACT_ATOMS: atom_id res chain seq x y z
N MET A 1 12.59 15.47 7.72
CA MET A 1 11.38 14.83 8.22
C MET A 1 11.07 13.59 7.43
N SER A 2 10.72 12.53 8.12
CA SER A 2 10.44 11.27 7.45
C SER A 2 9.05 11.25 6.86
N ARG A 3 8.93 10.64 5.70
CA ARG A 3 7.62 10.39 5.11
C ARG A 3 7.12 9.05 5.60
N LYS A 4 5.82 8.94 5.73
CA LYS A 4 5.20 7.71 6.22
C LYS A 4 4.51 6.99 5.08
N VAL A 5 4.88 5.73 4.91
CA VAL A 5 4.35 4.89 3.83
C VAL A 5 3.66 3.69 4.44
N LEU A 6 2.46 3.38 3.93
CA LEU A 6 1.78 2.14 4.29
C LEU A 6 1.89 1.20 3.10
N VAL A 7 2.44 0.02 3.33
CA VAL A 7 2.56 -1.00 2.29
C VAL A 7 1.57 -2.12 2.61
N VAL A 8 0.71 -2.43 1.65
CA VAL A 8 -0.34 -3.43 1.83
C VAL A 8 -0.14 -4.55 0.83
N ASP A 9 0.22 -5.74 1.33
CA ASP A 9 0.46 -6.91 0.49
C ASP A 9 0.37 -8.13 1.42
N ASP A 10 -0.10 -9.24 0.90
CA ASP A 10 -0.16 -10.45 1.71
C ASP A 10 1.13 -11.27 1.67
N GLU A 11 2.05 -10.92 0.79
CA GLU A 11 3.32 -11.63 0.69
C GLU A 11 4.40 -10.93 1.49
N LYS A 12 4.83 -11.58 2.56
CA LYS A 12 5.79 -10.97 3.49
C LYS A 12 7.13 -10.67 2.84
N LEU A 13 7.55 -11.50 1.90
CA LEU A 13 8.83 -11.28 1.22
C LEU A 13 8.81 -10.01 0.37
N ILE A 14 7.69 -9.77 -0.30
CA ILE A 14 7.55 -8.55 -1.11
C ILE A 14 7.56 -7.33 -0.21
N ILE A 15 6.83 -7.39 0.88
CA ILE A 15 6.80 -6.28 1.85
C ILE A 15 8.18 -6.03 2.40
N LYS A 16 8.91 -7.08 2.72
CA LYS A 16 10.25 -6.93 3.29
C LYS A 16 11.18 -6.20 2.33
N GLY A 17 11.11 -6.55 1.04
CA GLY A 17 11.94 -5.90 0.03
C GLY A 17 11.59 -4.45 -0.15
N ILE A 18 10.31 -4.15 -0.24
CA ILE A 18 9.85 -2.77 -0.41
C ILE A 18 10.22 -1.95 0.81
N ARG A 19 9.97 -2.50 1.99
CA ARG A 19 10.30 -1.82 3.24
C ARG A 19 11.78 -1.48 3.32
N TYR A 20 12.63 -2.45 2.98
CA TYR A 20 14.07 -2.23 3.01
C TYR A 20 14.46 -1.06 2.10
N SER A 21 13.93 -1.07 0.88
CA SER A 21 14.25 -0.01 -0.07
C SER A 21 13.80 1.37 0.42
N LEU A 22 12.60 1.43 0.96
CA LEU A 22 12.08 2.71 1.41
C LEU A 22 12.76 3.21 2.65
N GLU A 23 13.15 2.32 3.55
CA GLU A 23 13.86 2.71 4.75
C GLU A 23 15.25 3.23 4.44
N GLN A 24 15.84 2.81 3.33
CA GLN A 24 17.11 3.36 2.87
C GLN A 24 16.98 4.85 2.56
N ASP A 25 15.78 5.29 2.20
CA ASP A 25 15.51 6.68 1.87
C ASP A 25 14.90 7.44 3.06
N ASP A 26 15.11 6.94 4.26
CA ASP A 26 14.64 7.58 5.49
C ASP A 26 13.14 7.69 5.60
N MET A 27 12.42 6.77 4.99
CA MET A 27 10.96 6.73 5.12
C MET A 27 10.57 5.80 6.24
N GLU A 28 9.48 6.14 6.93
CA GLU A 28 8.88 5.25 7.92
C GLU A 28 7.87 4.35 7.20
N VAL A 29 8.00 3.06 7.38
CA VAL A 29 7.17 2.10 6.66
C VAL A 29 6.36 1.28 7.65
N ASP A 30 5.05 1.32 7.50
CA ASP A 30 4.15 0.40 8.19
C ASP A 30 3.64 -0.61 7.18
N CYS A 31 3.32 -1.79 7.65
CA CYS A 31 2.88 -2.87 6.78
C CYS A 31 1.53 -3.39 7.20
N ALA A 32 0.68 -3.66 6.23
CA ALA A 32 -0.59 -4.33 6.45
C ALA A 32 -0.65 -5.54 5.52
N TYR A 33 -1.22 -6.62 5.99
CA TYR A 33 -1.21 -7.87 5.25
C TYR A 33 -2.55 -8.24 4.66
N ASP A 34 -3.57 -7.46 4.94
CA ASP A 34 -4.89 -7.64 4.32
C ASP A 34 -5.63 -6.30 4.30
N GLY A 35 -6.79 -6.30 3.66
CA GLY A 35 -7.54 -5.07 3.46
C GLY A 35 -8.10 -4.48 4.74
N GLU A 36 -8.54 -5.33 5.66
CA GLU A 36 -9.08 -4.84 6.92
C GLU A 36 -8.01 -4.13 7.74
N GLU A 37 -6.85 -4.74 7.82
CA GLU A 37 -5.74 -4.15 8.54
C GLU A 37 -5.35 -2.82 7.92
N ALA A 38 -5.32 -2.78 6.58
CA ALA A 38 -4.98 -1.55 5.87
C ALA A 38 -5.96 -0.44 6.19
N LEU A 39 -7.25 -0.76 6.22
CA LEU A 39 -8.26 0.24 6.52
C LEU A 39 -8.13 0.77 7.94
N GLU A 40 -7.89 -0.12 8.89
CA GLU A 40 -7.70 0.30 10.27
C GLU A 40 -6.51 1.22 10.42
N MET A 41 -5.40 0.83 9.82
CA MET A 41 -4.19 1.63 9.93
C MET A 41 -4.34 2.99 9.26
N ALA A 42 -5.01 3.01 8.10
CA ALA A 42 -5.23 4.26 7.39
C ALA A 42 -6.11 5.22 8.19
N LYS A 43 -7.01 4.68 8.99
CA LYS A 43 -7.85 5.52 9.85
C LYS A 43 -7.11 6.04 11.06
N ARG A 44 -6.16 5.26 11.57
CA ARG A 44 -5.44 5.64 12.79
C ARG A 44 -4.32 6.63 12.55
N LYS A 45 -3.66 6.51 11.41
CA LYS A 45 -2.47 7.31 11.12
C LYS A 45 -2.63 8.03 9.80
N ASN A 46 -1.89 9.11 9.68
CA ASN A 46 -1.81 9.83 8.41
C ASN A 46 -0.58 9.35 7.66
N TYR A 47 -0.79 8.84 6.47
CA TYR A 47 0.31 8.40 5.61
C TYR A 47 0.49 9.38 4.47
N ASP A 48 1.72 9.46 3.98
CA ASP A 48 2.01 10.30 2.83
C ASP A 48 1.70 9.58 1.53
N ILE A 49 1.76 8.25 1.56
CA ILE A 49 1.43 7.43 0.41
C ILE A 49 1.10 6.02 0.87
N ILE A 50 0.23 5.35 0.11
CA ILE A 50 -0.12 3.96 0.36
C ILE A 50 0.21 3.16 -0.89
N LEU A 51 0.98 2.08 -0.72
CA LEU A 51 1.26 1.13 -1.79
C LEU A 51 0.37 -0.08 -1.55
N LEU A 52 -0.54 -0.35 -2.47
CA LEU A 52 -1.62 -1.29 -2.25
C LEU A 52 -1.64 -2.37 -3.33
N ASP A 53 -1.49 -3.62 -2.91
CA ASP A 53 -1.61 -4.75 -3.82
C ASP A 53 -3.08 -4.91 -4.23
N VAL A 54 -3.32 -5.05 -5.52
CA VAL A 54 -4.69 -5.22 -6.02
C VAL A 54 -5.23 -6.61 -5.76
N MET A 55 -4.36 -7.57 -5.52
CA MET A 55 -4.77 -8.97 -5.36
C MET A 55 -4.61 -9.45 -3.93
N LEU A 56 -5.36 -8.82 -3.05
CA LEU A 56 -5.34 -9.23 -1.65
C LEU A 56 -6.30 -10.38 -1.41
N PRO A 57 -5.96 -11.28 -0.47
CA PRO A 57 -6.92 -12.31 -0.09
C PRO A 57 -8.09 -11.65 0.64
N LYS A 58 -9.27 -12.16 0.48
CA LYS A 58 -10.49 -11.70 1.16
C LYS A 58 -10.99 -10.33 0.71
N CYS A 59 -10.13 -9.51 0.11
CA CYS A 59 -10.53 -8.17 -0.28
C CYS A 59 -9.98 -7.84 -1.65
N ASP A 60 -10.80 -7.11 -2.40
CA ASP A 60 -10.35 -6.54 -3.66
C ASP A 60 -9.60 -5.25 -3.33
N GLY A 61 -8.38 -5.11 -3.85
CA GLY A 61 -7.60 -3.91 -3.61
C GLY A 61 -8.32 -2.65 -4.07
N PHE A 62 -9.08 -2.72 -5.15
CA PHE A 62 -9.85 -1.55 -5.61
C PHE A 62 -10.91 -1.16 -4.59
N GLU A 63 -11.53 -2.14 -3.95
CA GLU A 63 -12.51 -1.84 -2.92
C GLU A 63 -11.86 -1.19 -1.70
N VAL A 64 -10.70 -1.66 -1.31
CA VAL A 64 -9.97 -1.05 -0.20
C VAL A 64 -9.63 0.40 -0.53
N CYS A 65 -9.17 0.65 -1.75
CA CYS A 65 -8.86 2.00 -2.19
C CYS A 65 -10.10 2.89 -2.12
N ARG A 66 -11.23 2.38 -2.59
CA ARG A 66 -12.48 3.13 -2.56
C ARG A 66 -12.87 3.50 -1.14
N GLN A 67 -12.74 2.57 -0.22
CA GLN A 67 -13.10 2.83 1.17
C GLN A 67 -12.16 3.84 1.82
N ILE A 68 -10.89 3.77 1.49
CA ILE A 68 -9.92 4.75 2.01
C ILE A 68 -10.28 6.14 1.51
N ARG A 69 -10.73 6.26 0.26
CA ARG A 69 -11.11 7.54 -0.31
C ARG A 69 -12.29 8.19 0.40
N GLU A 70 -13.07 7.42 1.15
CA GLU A 70 -14.19 7.98 1.89
C GLU A 70 -13.72 8.86 3.05
N PHE A 71 -12.51 8.68 3.53
CA PHE A 71 -12.02 9.46 4.66
C PHE A 71 -10.63 10.06 4.46
N SER A 72 -10.01 9.84 3.32
CA SER A 72 -8.63 10.32 3.11
C SER A 72 -8.35 10.57 1.64
N ASP A 73 -7.56 11.61 1.37
CA ASP A 73 -7.09 11.92 0.03
C ASP A 73 -5.67 11.44 -0.20
N VAL A 74 -5.17 10.56 0.67
CA VAL A 74 -3.80 10.09 0.56
C VAL A 74 -3.55 9.46 -0.81
N PRO A 75 -2.40 9.76 -1.44
CA PRO A 75 -2.07 9.11 -2.71
C PRO A 75 -1.95 7.60 -2.53
N ILE A 76 -2.55 6.86 -3.45
CA ILE A 76 -2.50 5.41 -3.42
C ILE A 76 -1.95 4.92 -4.74
N ILE A 77 -0.90 4.11 -4.67
CA ILE A 77 -0.33 3.47 -5.84
C ILE A 77 -0.71 1.99 -5.79
N MET A 78 -1.41 1.53 -6.82
CA MET A 78 -1.83 0.14 -6.89
C MET A 78 -0.73 -0.69 -7.53
N LEU A 79 -0.46 -1.83 -6.93
CA LEU A 79 0.57 -2.74 -7.42
C LEU A 79 -0.09 -4.03 -7.90
N THR A 80 0.46 -4.64 -8.96
CA THR A 80 -0.03 -5.95 -9.36
C THR A 80 0.97 -6.99 -8.90
N ALA A 81 0.44 -8.14 -8.53
CA ALA A 81 1.30 -9.21 -8.01
C ALA A 81 2.16 -9.82 -9.10
N LYS A 82 1.72 -9.75 -10.33
CA LYS A 82 2.40 -10.47 -11.39
C LYS A 82 3.52 -9.70 -12.05
N GLY A 83 3.50 -8.41 -11.96
CA GLY A 83 4.58 -7.60 -12.49
C GLY A 83 4.62 -7.43 -13.99
N GLU A 84 3.94 -8.26 -14.72
CA GLU A 84 4.01 -8.18 -16.19
C GLU A 84 3.28 -6.97 -16.74
N ASP A 85 2.44 -6.37 -15.94
CA ASP A 85 1.69 -5.18 -16.33
C ASP A 85 2.08 -3.96 -15.53
N MET A 86 3.31 -3.92 -15.11
CA MET A 86 3.81 -2.79 -14.32
C MET A 86 3.60 -1.46 -15.05
N ASP A 87 3.74 -1.47 -16.37
CA ASP A 87 3.52 -0.26 -17.14
C ASP A 87 2.12 0.29 -16.97
N LYS A 88 1.15 -0.58 -16.83
CA LYS A 88 -0.22 -0.15 -16.69
C LYS A 88 -0.46 0.52 -15.35
N ILE A 89 0.23 0.05 -14.33
CA ILE A 89 0.12 0.67 -13.02
C ILE A 89 0.70 2.07 -13.06
N LEU A 90 1.87 2.18 -13.65
CA LEU A 90 2.57 3.46 -13.69
C LEU A 90 1.94 4.40 -14.70
N GLY A 91 1.28 3.86 -15.69
CA GLY A 91 0.66 4.66 -16.73
C GLY A 91 -0.62 5.33 -16.34
N LEU A 92 -0.95 5.26 -15.13
CA LEU A 92 -2.17 5.89 -14.63
C LEU A 92 -2.43 7.31 -15.13
#